data_9efa1d628a31291f612aa103d131406b
#
_entry.id   9efa1d628a31291f612aa103d131406b
#
_cell.length_a   1.000
_cell.length_b   1.000
_cell.length_c   1.000
_cell.angle_alpha   90.00
_cell.angle_beta   90.00
_cell.angle_gamma   90.00
#
_symmetry.space_group_name_H-M   'P 1'
#
loop_
_entity.id
_entity.type
_entity.pdbx_description
1 polymer ?
#
loop_
_entity_poly.entity_id
_entity_poly.type
_entity_poly.pdbx_seq_one_letter_code
_entity_poly.pdbx_strand_id
1 'polypeptide(L)'
;MDFISGAGATNVDLLYQGFDRLAGVGEELYCKDFSLQLGGGLPATLINLGRLGIDTRIATELFTDIFSEFAKTKFEENNVAPTNLYSGDKIPLNITSAIILPHDRTFYTYGKGSIEPDDKAKEAFYNIASGSKITMMQLGGFLDVYKKLHDEGTILVLDTGWDDEMSFEKYNDYLEIADYYTPNQKEALQITGESNAKDAAYKLKRYFDKVVVKVDKDGCIGIDGDEYFFVKSIDEFHNVDSTGAGDAFLAGFMYGIFHDYSLKESVLFGNITGGKAVTAVGALSGYVTEKELLEYKNKYNNLI
;
A
#
# COMPACT_ATOMS: atom_id res chain seq x y z
N MET A 1 -18.02 -4.21 -15.10
CA MET A 1 -17.56 -4.87 -13.85
C MET A 1 -16.92 -3.81 -13.02
N ASP A 2 -17.12 -3.88 -11.71
CA ASP A 2 -16.47 -2.95 -10.79
C ASP A 2 -14.97 -3.23 -10.75
N PHE A 3 -14.17 -2.22 -10.52
CA PHE A 3 -12.72 -2.32 -10.46
C PHE A 3 -12.14 -1.33 -9.44
N ILE A 4 -10.86 -1.51 -9.11
CA ILE A 4 -10.09 -0.60 -8.26
C ILE A 4 -9.00 0.06 -9.11
N SER A 5 -8.73 1.34 -8.86
CA SER A 5 -7.70 2.08 -9.56
C SER A 5 -6.75 2.83 -8.62
N GLY A 6 -5.64 3.28 -9.17
CA GLY A 6 -4.72 4.17 -8.48
C GLY A 6 -3.64 4.74 -9.40
N ALA A 7 -3.01 5.83 -8.97
CA ALA A 7 -1.86 6.41 -9.65
C ALA A 7 -0.68 6.55 -8.69
N GLY A 8 0.50 6.08 -9.10
CA GLY A 8 1.69 6.15 -8.25
C GLY A 8 2.95 5.64 -8.91
N ALA A 9 4.10 6.00 -8.32
CA ALA A 9 5.41 5.58 -8.78
C ALA A 9 5.59 4.07 -8.60
N THR A 10 6.21 3.42 -9.59
CA THR A 10 6.58 2.01 -9.52
C THR A 10 8.01 1.88 -9.01
N ASN A 11 8.20 1.00 -8.04
CA ASN A 11 9.51 0.65 -7.50
C ASN A 11 9.90 -0.77 -7.95
N VAL A 12 11.16 -0.94 -8.31
CA VAL A 12 11.77 -2.26 -8.55
C VAL A 12 12.89 -2.45 -7.54
N ASP A 13 12.79 -3.52 -6.75
CA ASP A 13 13.71 -3.81 -5.66
C ASP A 13 14.64 -4.97 -6.03
N LEU A 14 15.94 -4.71 -5.97
CA LEU A 14 17.01 -5.67 -6.08
C LEU A 14 17.42 -6.10 -4.68
N LEU A 15 16.96 -7.27 -4.24
CA LEU A 15 17.17 -7.76 -2.88
C LEU A 15 18.41 -8.66 -2.83
N TYR A 16 19.44 -8.23 -2.13
CA TYR A 16 20.68 -8.97 -1.91
C TYR A 16 20.70 -9.52 -0.49
N GLN A 17 20.74 -10.83 -0.32
CA GLN A 17 20.58 -11.51 0.97
C GLN A 17 21.78 -12.35 1.36
N GLY A 18 21.99 -12.51 2.67
CA GLY A 18 22.99 -13.41 3.24
C GLY A 18 24.37 -12.78 3.38
N PHE A 19 24.44 -11.47 3.49
CA PHE A 19 25.62 -10.77 3.98
C PHE A 19 25.64 -10.75 5.51
N ASP A 20 26.81 -10.81 6.09
CA ASP A 20 27.01 -10.63 7.53
C ASP A 20 27.32 -9.17 7.91
N ARG A 21 27.75 -8.34 6.93
CA ARG A 21 28.09 -6.93 7.07
C ARG A 21 27.99 -6.19 5.74
N LEU A 22 28.06 -4.87 5.77
CA LEU A 22 28.26 -4.03 4.57
C LEU A 22 29.71 -4.11 4.08
N ALA A 23 29.91 -3.94 2.77
CA ALA A 23 31.22 -3.81 2.18
C ALA A 23 31.86 -2.46 2.55
N GLY A 24 33.15 -2.46 2.81
CA GLY A 24 33.95 -1.23 2.91
C GLY A 24 34.22 -0.62 1.54
N VAL A 25 34.78 0.59 1.53
CA VAL A 25 35.17 1.28 0.27
C VAL A 25 36.22 0.44 -0.46
N GLY A 26 35.95 0.11 -1.73
CA GLY A 26 36.84 -0.71 -2.58
C GLY A 26 36.77 -2.22 -2.32
N GLU A 27 35.85 -2.68 -1.47
CA GLU A 27 35.64 -4.09 -1.15
C GLU A 27 34.49 -4.68 -1.96
N GLU A 28 34.61 -5.94 -2.38
CA GLU A 28 33.54 -6.74 -2.99
C GLU A 28 33.11 -7.84 -2.05
N LEU A 29 31.80 -8.00 -1.83
CA LEU A 29 31.20 -9.10 -1.08
C LEU A 29 30.19 -9.84 -1.95
N TYR A 30 30.16 -11.15 -1.82
CA TYR A 30 29.22 -12.00 -2.53
C TYR A 30 28.02 -12.34 -1.63
N CYS A 31 26.80 -12.07 -2.12
CA CYS A 31 25.58 -12.47 -1.43
C CYS A 31 25.32 -13.97 -1.62
N LYS A 32 24.51 -14.54 -0.73
CA LYS A 32 24.08 -15.96 -0.80
C LYS A 32 22.84 -16.14 -1.66
N ASP A 33 21.99 -15.11 -1.74
CA ASP A 33 20.74 -15.15 -2.51
C ASP A 33 20.43 -13.76 -3.08
N PHE A 34 19.69 -13.75 -4.21
CA PHE A 34 19.30 -12.55 -4.91
C PHE A 34 17.90 -12.71 -5.47
N SER A 35 17.07 -11.69 -5.31
CA SER A 35 15.78 -11.62 -5.99
C SER A 35 15.49 -10.24 -6.55
N LEU A 36 14.74 -10.21 -7.66
CA LEU A 36 14.20 -9.00 -8.28
C LEU A 36 12.69 -9.01 -8.04
N GLN A 37 12.17 -7.96 -7.38
CA GLN A 37 10.77 -7.85 -7.01
C GLN A 37 10.23 -6.47 -7.35
N LEU A 38 8.90 -6.32 -7.49
CA LEU A 38 8.30 -5.01 -7.36
C LEU A 38 8.31 -4.60 -5.89
N GLY A 39 8.60 -3.32 -5.65
CA GLY A 39 8.61 -2.72 -4.34
C GLY A 39 7.21 -2.48 -3.77
N GLY A 40 7.17 -1.91 -2.56
CA GLY A 40 5.96 -1.57 -1.84
C GLY A 40 5.19 -0.34 -2.39
N GLY A 41 4.23 0.09 -1.61
CA GLY A 41 3.34 1.19 -1.91
C GLY A 41 2.16 0.80 -2.81
N LEU A 42 1.62 1.77 -3.54
CA LEU A 42 0.44 1.60 -4.39
C LEU A 42 0.55 0.40 -5.36
N PRO A 43 1.66 0.17 -6.09
CA PRO A 43 1.80 -0.99 -6.95
C PRO A 43 1.62 -2.32 -6.21
N ALA A 44 2.20 -2.44 -5.02
CA ALA A 44 2.09 -3.66 -4.21
C ALA A 44 0.67 -3.88 -3.69
N THR A 45 -0.02 -2.83 -3.29
CA THR A 45 -1.44 -2.89 -2.89
C THR A 45 -2.32 -3.39 -4.05
N LEU A 46 -2.17 -2.82 -5.25
CA LEU A 46 -2.96 -3.20 -6.43
C LEU A 46 -2.65 -4.65 -6.89
N ILE A 47 -1.40 -5.08 -6.83
CA ILE A 47 -1.00 -6.47 -7.12
C ILE A 47 -1.67 -7.43 -6.12
N ASN A 48 -1.66 -7.13 -4.84
CA ASN A 48 -2.33 -7.97 -3.84
C ASN A 48 -3.84 -8.02 -4.07
N LEU A 49 -4.48 -6.91 -4.45
CA LEU A 49 -5.90 -6.89 -4.85
C LEU A 49 -6.18 -7.75 -6.11
N GLY A 50 -5.30 -7.67 -7.11
CA GLY A 50 -5.40 -8.52 -8.31
C GLY A 50 -5.29 -10.01 -7.98
N ARG A 51 -4.41 -10.40 -7.03
CA ARG A 51 -4.30 -11.78 -6.49
C ARG A 51 -5.55 -12.23 -5.73
N LEU A 52 -6.30 -11.28 -5.18
CA LEU A 52 -7.61 -11.51 -4.56
C LEU A 52 -8.76 -11.51 -5.58
N GLY A 53 -8.46 -11.51 -6.90
CA GLY A 53 -9.46 -11.64 -7.96
C GLY A 53 -10.15 -10.34 -8.36
N ILE A 54 -9.69 -9.17 -7.88
CA ILE A 54 -10.25 -7.88 -8.26
C ILE A 54 -9.54 -7.36 -9.51
N ASP A 55 -10.30 -6.87 -10.50
CA ASP A 55 -9.75 -6.12 -11.61
C ASP A 55 -9.13 -4.81 -11.10
N THR A 56 -7.84 -4.60 -11.36
CA THR A 56 -7.15 -3.40 -10.91
C THR A 56 -6.49 -2.66 -12.07
N ARG A 57 -6.44 -1.32 -11.97
CA ARG A 57 -5.82 -0.45 -12.97
C ARG A 57 -4.83 0.49 -12.31
N ILE A 58 -3.63 0.58 -12.86
CA ILE A 58 -2.59 1.47 -12.38
C ILE A 58 -2.19 2.49 -13.44
N ALA A 59 -2.17 3.76 -13.07
CA ALA A 59 -1.49 4.80 -13.84
C ALA A 59 -0.09 5.01 -13.23
N THR A 60 0.95 4.73 -14.00
CA THR A 60 2.34 4.80 -13.52
C THR A 60 3.29 5.17 -14.66
N GLU A 61 4.50 5.57 -14.33
CA GLU A 61 5.52 5.89 -15.32
C GLU A 61 6.28 4.63 -15.73
N LEU A 62 6.31 4.32 -17.03
CA LEU A 62 7.00 3.18 -17.63
C LEU A 62 7.74 3.62 -18.89
N PHE A 63 8.82 2.90 -19.26
CA PHE A 63 9.62 3.15 -20.44
C PHE A 63 9.96 1.85 -21.18
N THR A 64 10.83 1.92 -22.20
CA THR A 64 11.35 0.75 -22.95
C THR A 64 12.69 0.32 -22.37
N ASP A 65 12.71 -0.12 -21.13
CA ASP A 65 13.89 -0.61 -20.40
C ASP A 65 13.54 -1.91 -19.65
N ILE A 66 14.58 -2.62 -19.19
CA ILE A 66 14.43 -3.93 -18.56
C ILE A 66 13.58 -3.91 -17.29
N PHE A 67 13.62 -2.82 -16.52
CA PHE A 67 12.87 -2.71 -15.26
C PHE A 67 11.40 -2.38 -15.53
N SER A 68 11.13 -1.52 -16.52
CA SER A 68 9.76 -1.24 -16.97
C SER A 68 9.10 -2.47 -17.59
N GLU A 69 9.82 -3.26 -18.38
CA GLU A 69 9.28 -4.52 -18.94
C GLU A 69 9.04 -5.56 -17.84
N PHE A 70 9.95 -5.65 -16.85
CA PHE A 70 9.74 -6.48 -15.68
C PHE A 70 8.47 -6.06 -14.91
N ALA A 71 8.29 -4.75 -14.66
CA ALA A 71 7.13 -4.23 -13.96
C ALA A 71 5.82 -4.52 -14.72
N LYS A 72 5.77 -4.28 -16.03
CA LYS A 72 4.61 -4.62 -16.89
C LYS A 72 4.24 -6.09 -16.75
N THR A 73 5.22 -6.99 -16.91
CA THR A 73 5.01 -8.43 -16.77
C THR A 73 4.41 -8.78 -15.40
N LYS A 74 4.94 -8.18 -14.31
CA LYS A 74 4.41 -8.44 -12.97
C LYS A 74 3.01 -7.90 -12.75
N PHE A 75 2.67 -6.77 -13.34
CA PHE A 75 1.30 -6.25 -13.30
C PHE A 75 0.34 -7.19 -14.03
N GLU A 76 0.65 -7.58 -15.25
CA GLU A 76 -0.19 -8.47 -16.07
C GLU A 76 -0.38 -9.85 -15.43
N GLU A 77 0.69 -10.45 -14.88
CA GLU A 77 0.64 -11.74 -14.16
C GLU A 77 -0.30 -11.70 -12.93
N ASN A 78 -0.58 -10.51 -12.38
CA ASN A 78 -1.37 -10.32 -11.18
C ASN A 78 -2.67 -9.53 -11.43
N ASN A 79 -3.23 -9.56 -12.63
CA ASN A 79 -4.50 -8.92 -12.99
C ASN A 79 -4.53 -7.40 -12.74
N VAL A 80 -3.40 -6.72 -12.95
CA VAL A 80 -3.27 -5.25 -12.87
C VAL A 80 -3.06 -4.71 -14.29
N ALA A 81 -3.94 -3.84 -14.77
CA ALA A 81 -3.80 -3.20 -16.08
C ALA A 81 -3.00 -1.90 -15.98
N PRO A 82 -1.74 -1.84 -16.47
CA PRO A 82 -0.93 -0.64 -16.40
C PRO A 82 -1.24 0.35 -17.53
N THR A 83 -1.31 1.64 -17.18
CA THR A 83 -1.33 2.77 -18.12
C THR A 83 -0.09 3.62 -17.91
N ASN A 84 0.67 3.83 -18.99
CA ASN A 84 1.90 4.61 -18.94
C ASN A 84 1.60 6.12 -18.94
N LEU A 85 2.17 6.83 -17.98
CA LEU A 85 2.12 8.29 -17.85
C LEU A 85 3.39 8.99 -18.36
N TYR A 86 4.46 8.23 -18.63
CA TYR A 86 5.77 8.79 -18.93
C TYR A 86 5.97 9.07 -20.43
N SER A 87 6.55 10.23 -20.74
CA SER A 87 6.90 10.65 -22.09
C SER A 87 8.36 11.04 -22.28
N GLY A 88 9.20 10.80 -21.26
CA GLY A 88 10.64 11.15 -21.29
C GLY A 88 11.51 10.08 -21.96
N ASP A 89 12.83 10.21 -21.79
CA ASP A 89 13.87 9.41 -22.44
C ASP A 89 14.80 8.67 -21.45
N LYS A 90 14.48 8.67 -20.15
CA LYS A 90 15.22 7.99 -19.09
C LYS A 90 14.37 6.97 -18.39
N ILE A 91 14.97 6.13 -17.56
CA ILE A 91 14.26 5.18 -16.72
C ILE A 91 13.46 5.98 -15.67
N PRO A 92 12.12 5.91 -15.67
CA PRO A 92 11.28 6.71 -14.76
C PRO A 92 11.04 6.02 -13.41
N LEU A 93 11.24 4.72 -13.32
CA LEU A 93 10.97 3.95 -12.11
C LEU A 93 11.96 4.24 -11.00
N ASN A 94 11.54 4.03 -9.77
CA ASN A 94 12.46 3.92 -8.65
C ASN A 94 13.10 2.53 -8.66
N ILE A 95 14.43 2.47 -8.57
CA ILE A 95 15.18 1.22 -8.53
C ILE A 95 15.96 1.21 -7.22
N THR A 96 15.63 0.25 -6.34
CA THR A 96 16.24 0.15 -5.02
C THR A 96 17.10 -1.09 -4.91
N SER A 97 18.37 -0.92 -4.56
CA SER A 97 19.21 -2.02 -4.09
C SER A 97 19.05 -2.12 -2.57
N ALA A 98 18.46 -3.22 -2.10
CA ALA A 98 18.30 -3.53 -0.70
C ALA A 98 19.35 -4.55 -0.26
N ILE A 99 20.26 -4.16 0.61
CA ILE A 99 21.27 -5.03 1.23
C ILE A 99 20.71 -5.51 2.56
N ILE A 100 20.36 -6.79 2.63
CA ILE A 100 19.72 -7.40 3.79
C ILE A 100 20.76 -8.06 4.67
N LEU A 101 20.91 -7.56 5.88
CA LEU A 101 21.78 -8.05 6.95
C LEU A 101 20.98 -8.85 7.98
N PRO A 102 21.63 -9.62 8.90
CA PRO A 102 20.93 -10.44 9.90
C PRO A 102 19.99 -9.67 10.84
N HIS A 103 20.22 -8.37 11.05
CA HIS A 103 19.49 -7.56 12.04
C HIS A 103 18.86 -6.28 11.46
N ASP A 104 19.23 -5.90 10.22
CA ASP A 104 18.76 -4.66 9.58
C ASP A 104 19.00 -4.71 8.07
N ARG A 105 18.64 -3.65 7.38
CA ARG A 105 18.81 -3.51 5.94
C ARG A 105 19.23 -2.09 5.57
N THR A 106 19.95 -1.98 4.44
CA THR A 106 20.37 -0.70 3.87
C THR A 106 19.86 -0.58 2.45
N PHE A 107 19.40 0.62 2.08
CA PHE A 107 18.84 0.89 0.76
C PHE A 107 19.65 1.92 0.00
N TYR A 108 19.82 1.68 -1.31
CA TYR A 108 20.31 2.65 -2.27
C TYR A 108 19.29 2.76 -3.40
N THR A 109 18.67 3.93 -3.54
CA THR A 109 17.59 4.13 -4.51
C THR A 109 17.96 5.14 -5.58
N TYR A 110 17.78 4.74 -6.85
CA TYR A 110 17.70 5.64 -8.00
C TYR A 110 16.22 5.97 -8.24
N GLY A 111 15.91 7.24 -8.52
CA GLY A 111 14.56 7.68 -8.88
C GLY A 111 14.17 8.99 -8.22
N LYS A 112 12.94 9.43 -8.48
CA LYS A 112 12.38 10.68 -7.95
C LYS A 112 11.46 10.48 -6.72
N GLY A 113 11.13 9.25 -6.40
CA GLY A 113 10.23 8.91 -5.29
C GLY A 113 8.74 9.05 -5.62
N SER A 114 8.32 10.07 -6.36
CA SER A 114 6.92 10.36 -6.71
C SER A 114 6.78 10.78 -8.16
N ILE A 115 5.54 10.71 -8.67
CA ILE A 115 5.16 11.25 -9.98
C ILE A 115 4.75 12.72 -9.81
N GLU A 116 5.31 13.59 -10.66
CA GLU A 116 4.85 14.96 -10.84
C GLU A 116 4.06 15.04 -12.15
N PRO A 117 2.70 14.88 -12.12
CA PRO A 117 1.92 14.74 -13.34
C PRO A 117 1.74 16.07 -14.06
N ASP A 118 1.90 16.06 -15.38
CA ASP A 118 1.38 17.08 -16.26
C ASP A 118 -0.12 16.88 -16.56
N ASP A 119 -0.74 17.78 -17.30
CA ASP A 119 -2.17 17.70 -17.62
C ASP A 119 -2.54 16.43 -18.40
N LYS A 120 -1.64 15.92 -19.25
CA LYS A 120 -1.86 14.67 -19.99
C LYS A 120 -1.85 13.45 -19.07
N ALA A 121 -0.92 13.40 -18.12
CA ALA A 121 -0.87 12.36 -17.11
C ALA A 121 -2.12 12.37 -16.22
N LYS A 122 -2.59 13.55 -15.83
CA LYS A 122 -3.84 13.71 -15.09
C LYS A 122 -5.07 13.23 -15.87
N GLU A 123 -5.15 13.61 -17.15
CA GLU A 123 -6.23 13.14 -18.05
C GLU A 123 -6.16 11.62 -18.25
N ALA A 124 -4.98 11.06 -18.46
CA ALA A 124 -4.80 9.63 -18.62
C ALA A 124 -5.21 8.86 -17.35
N PHE A 125 -4.82 9.35 -16.16
CA PHE A 125 -5.25 8.75 -14.91
C PHE A 125 -6.77 8.85 -14.72
N TYR A 126 -7.37 10.03 -14.93
CA TYR A 126 -8.81 10.19 -14.85
C TYR A 126 -9.55 9.19 -15.77
N ASN A 127 -9.09 9.03 -17.01
CA ASN A 127 -9.75 8.15 -17.99
C ASN A 127 -9.75 6.68 -17.57
N ILE A 128 -8.70 6.19 -16.88
CA ILE A 128 -8.67 4.80 -16.39
C ILE A 128 -9.39 4.63 -15.06
N ALA A 129 -9.49 5.68 -14.24
CA ALA A 129 -10.08 5.65 -12.91
C ALA A 129 -11.59 5.98 -12.91
N SER A 130 -12.08 6.70 -13.92
CA SER A 130 -13.50 7.03 -14.03
C SER A 130 -14.38 5.78 -14.06
N GLY A 131 -15.38 5.74 -13.16
CA GLY A 131 -16.23 4.58 -12.93
C GLY A 131 -15.62 3.46 -12.07
N SER A 132 -14.44 3.68 -11.45
CA SER A 132 -13.92 2.75 -10.43
C SER A 132 -14.82 2.76 -9.19
N LYS A 133 -15.02 1.59 -8.58
CA LYS A 133 -15.70 1.52 -7.27
C LYS A 133 -14.84 2.15 -6.18
N ILE A 134 -13.53 1.92 -6.22
CA ILE A 134 -12.54 2.47 -5.27
C ILE A 134 -11.34 3.00 -6.04
N THR A 135 -10.81 4.15 -5.63
CA THR A 135 -9.50 4.65 -6.05
C THR A 135 -8.58 4.79 -4.84
N MET A 136 -7.41 4.14 -4.91
CA MET A 136 -6.36 4.37 -3.92
C MET A 136 -5.73 5.72 -4.17
N MET A 137 -5.75 6.57 -3.15
CA MET A 137 -5.26 7.94 -3.18
C MET A 137 -3.92 8.03 -2.46
N GLN A 138 -2.95 8.66 -3.12
CA GLN A 138 -1.66 9.01 -2.54
C GLN A 138 -1.46 10.53 -2.55
N LEU A 139 -0.57 11.01 -1.68
CA LEU A 139 -0.15 12.41 -1.71
C LEU A 139 0.59 12.71 -3.02
N GLY A 140 0.41 13.91 -3.58
CA GLY A 140 1.11 14.35 -4.80
C GLY A 140 0.22 15.12 -5.75
N GLY A 141 0.58 15.16 -7.04
CA GLY A 141 -0.01 16.06 -8.02
C GLY A 141 -1.39 15.70 -8.58
N PHE A 142 -2.06 14.65 -8.09
CA PHE A 142 -3.34 14.18 -8.62
C PHE A 142 -4.57 14.62 -7.81
N LEU A 143 -4.45 15.55 -6.88
CA LEU A 143 -5.52 15.95 -5.97
C LEU A 143 -6.80 16.42 -6.74
N ASP A 144 -6.65 17.15 -7.81
CA ASP A 144 -7.74 17.62 -8.66
C ASP A 144 -8.50 16.46 -9.35
N VAL A 145 -7.79 15.41 -9.73
CA VAL A 145 -8.37 14.18 -10.28
C VAL A 145 -9.14 13.44 -9.20
N TYR A 146 -8.58 13.29 -8.01
CA TYR A 146 -9.26 12.64 -6.87
C TYR A 146 -10.55 13.37 -6.51
N LYS A 147 -10.54 14.73 -6.42
CA LYS A 147 -11.76 15.53 -6.17
C LYS A 147 -12.85 15.23 -7.20
N LYS A 148 -12.48 15.17 -8.48
CA LYS A 148 -13.43 14.87 -9.55
C LYS A 148 -14.00 13.45 -9.44
N LEU A 149 -13.16 12.45 -9.17
CA LEU A 149 -13.60 11.06 -8.99
C LEU A 149 -14.54 10.93 -7.77
N HIS A 150 -14.23 11.61 -6.67
CA HIS A 150 -15.08 11.64 -5.48
C HIS A 150 -16.46 12.26 -5.78
N ASP A 151 -16.50 13.38 -6.49
CA ASP A 151 -17.76 14.02 -6.92
C ASP A 151 -18.60 13.10 -7.83
N GLU A 152 -17.98 12.16 -8.54
CA GLU A 152 -18.62 11.14 -9.37
C GLU A 152 -19.05 9.89 -8.57
N GLY A 153 -18.76 9.84 -7.27
CA GLY A 153 -19.16 8.76 -6.35
C GLY A 153 -18.14 7.62 -6.19
N THR A 154 -16.90 7.82 -6.64
CA THR A 154 -15.80 6.88 -6.37
C THR A 154 -15.38 6.96 -4.90
N ILE A 155 -15.27 5.82 -4.23
CA ILE A 155 -14.73 5.73 -2.86
C ILE A 155 -13.21 5.99 -2.91
N LEU A 156 -12.73 6.93 -2.10
CA LEU A 156 -11.31 7.28 -2.01
C LEU A 156 -10.68 6.68 -0.73
N VAL A 157 -9.63 5.88 -0.91
CA VAL A 157 -8.86 5.29 0.19
C VAL A 157 -7.47 5.89 0.21
N LEU A 158 -7.16 6.68 1.24
CA LEU A 158 -5.92 7.42 1.38
C LEU A 158 -4.82 6.56 2.00
N ASP A 159 -3.64 6.59 1.38
CA ASP A 159 -2.37 6.17 1.95
C ASP A 159 -1.35 7.31 1.84
N THR A 160 -0.85 7.78 2.99
CA THR A 160 0.08 8.90 3.03
C THR A 160 1.54 8.47 2.96
N GLY A 161 1.82 7.21 3.32
CA GLY A 161 3.18 6.82 3.67
C GLY A 161 3.73 7.59 4.88
N TRP A 162 4.99 7.37 5.23
CA TRP A 162 5.65 8.10 6.32
C TRP A 162 6.23 9.44 5.83
N ASP A 163 6.00 10.48 6.61
CA ASP A 163 6.60 11.81 6.46
C ASP A 163 6.89 12.39 7.85
N ASP A 164 8.11 12.89 8.07
CA ASP A 164 8.52 13.46 9.37
C ASP A 164 7.73 14.73 9.75
N GLU A 165 7.11 15.39 8.78
CA GLU A 165 6.32 16.62 8.96
C GLU A 165 4.80 16.40 8.84
N MET A 166 4.31 15.16 9.06
CA MET A 166 2.88 14.86 9.00
C MET A 166 2.07 15.75 9.93
N SER A 167 1.03 16.38 9.40
CA SER A 167 0.07 17.16 10.19
C SER A 167 -1.28 17.25 9.50
N PHE A 168 -2.34 17.51 10.26
CA PHE A 168 -3.65 17.79 9.70
C PHE A 168 -3.64 18.97 8.73
N GLU A 169 -2.88 20.03 9.05
CA GLU A 169 -2.80 21.22 8.20
C GLU A 169 -2.18 20.88 6.83
N LYS A 170 -1.08 20.12 6.83
CA LYS A 170 -0.38 19.74 5.59
C LYS A 170 -1.22 18.84 4.68
N TYR A 171 -2.06 17.98 5.24
CA TYR A 171 -2.81 16.98 4.48
C TYR A 171 -4.32 17.26 4.40
N ASN A 172 -4.78 18.41 4.89
CA ASN A 172 -6.20 18.75 5.01
C ASN A 172 -6.99 18.45 3.72
N ASP A 173 -6.50 18.90 2.57
CA ASP A 173 -7.17 18.76 1.29
C ASP A 173 -7.39 17.30 0.84
N TYR A 174 -6.52 16.39 1.29
CA TYR A 174 -6.65 14.95 1.05
C TYR A 174 -7.56 14.30 2.07
N LEU A 175 -7.43 14.67 3.34
CA LEU A 175 -8.23 14.12 4.43
C LEU A 175 -9.72 14.46 4.29
N GLU A 176 -10.05 15.66 3.76
CA GLU A 176 -11.44 16.11 3.58
C GLU A 176 -12.20 15.37 2.48
N ILE A 177 -11.49 14.78 1.51
CA ILE A 177 -12.11 14.05 0.40
C ILE A 177 -11.95 12.53 0.51
N ALA A 178 -11.11 12.04 1.43
CA ALA A 178 -10.92 10.61 1.63
C ALA A 178 -12.10 10.00 2.40
N ASP A 179 -12.65 8.89 1.90
CA ASP A 179 -13.64 8.11 2.63
C ASP A 179 -13.00 7.24 3.71
N TYR A 180 -11.77 6.79 3.45
CA TYR A 180 -11.00 5.95 4.38
C TYR A 180 -9.53 6.38 4.43
N TYR A 181 -8.97 6.34 5.63
CA TYR A 181 -7.55 6.47 5.90
C TYR A 181 -7.16 5.41 6.94
N THR A 182 -6.13 4.63 6.65
CA THR A 182 -5.70 3.52 7.51
C THR A 182 -4.25 3.68 7.96
N PRO A 183 -3.91 4.73 8.74
CA PRO A 183 -2.55 4.95 9.20
C PRO A 183 -2.08 3.81 10.12
N ASN A 184 -0.76 3.60 10.15
CA ASN A 184 -0.14 2.85 11.24
C ASN A 184 -0.06 3.71 12.51
N GLN A 185 0.26 3.09 13.64
CA GLN A 185 0.33 3.80 14.92
C GLN A 185 1.27 5.00 14.88
N LYS A 186 2.46 4.86 14.26
CA LYS A 186 3.45 5.92 14.18
C LYS A 186 2.92 7.12 13.37
N GLU A 187 2.29 6.87 12.24
CA GLU A 187 1.63 7.87 11.40
C GLU A 187 0.46 8.53 12.14
N ALA A 188 -0.40 7.74 12.80
CA ALA A 188 -1.54 8.25 13.55
C ALA A 188 -1.10 9.17 14.70
N LEU A 189 -0.07 8.80 15.45
CA LEU A 189 0.49 9.63 16.53
C LEU A 189 1.09 10.92 15.97
N GLN A 190 1.85 10.83 14.87
CA GLN A 190 2.50 11.98 14.25
C GLN A 190 1.48 12.99 13.73
N ILE A 191 0.50 12.57 12.94
CA ILE A 191 -0.48 13.48 12.33
C ILE A 191 -1.42 14.10 13.36
N THR A 192 -1.74 13.36 14.43
CA THR A 192 -2.67 13.84 15.47
C THR A 192 -1.98 14.59 16.61
N GLY A 193 -0.69 14.35 16.84
CA GLY A 193 0.04 14.84 18.01
C GLY A 193 -0.36 14.17 19.33
N GLU A 194 -1.08 13.04 19.28
CA GLU A 194 -1.49 12.28 20.45
C GLU A 194 -0.39 11.34 20.95
N SER A 195 -0.50 10.90 22.20
CA SER A 195 0.52 10.05 22.85
C SER A 195 0.22 8.55 22.76
N ASN A 196 -0.98 8.16 22.37
CA ASN A 196 -1.39 6.78 22.21
C ASN A 196 -2.37 6.59 21.04
N ALA A 197 -2.43 5.37 20.50
CA ALA A 197 -3.19 5.06 19.30
C ALA A 197 -4.71 5.22 19.48
N LYS A 198 -5.24 5.00 20.68
CA LYS A 198 -6.67 5.14 20.95
C LYS A 198 -7.11 6.61 20.87
N ASP A 199 -6.39 7.51 21.49
CA ASP A 199 -6.68 8.95 21.46
C ASP A 199 -6.46 9.50 20.04
N ALA A 200 -5.42 9.01 19.33
CA ALA A 200 -5.21 9.32 17.93
C ALA A 200 -6.41 8.89 17.04
N ALA A 201 -6.95 7.67 17.26
CA ALA A 201 -8.13 7.20 16.55
C ALA A 201 -9.35 8.09 16.81
N TYR A 202 -9.61 8.48 18.06
CA TYR A 202 -10.70 9.41 18.37
C TYR A 202 -10.49 10.80 17.73
N LYS A 203 -9.26 11.28 17.62
CA LYS A 203 -8.97 12.57 17.00
C LYS A 203 -9.16 12.53 15.48
N LEU A 204 -8.91 11.38 14.83
CA LEU A 204 -9.19 11.14 13.43
C LEU A 204 -10.69 11.18 13.10
N LYS A 205 -11.60 10.96 14.05
CA LYS A 205 -13.06 11.16 13.87
C LYS A 205 -13.43 12.59 13.41
N ARG A 206 -12.51 13.54 13.49
CA ARG A 206 -12.72 14.87 12.91
C ARG A 206 -12.97 14.83 11.39
N TYR A 207 -12.37 13.84 10.72
CA TYR A 207 -12.45 13.68 9.26
C TYR A 207 -13.26 12.46 8.84
N PHE A 208 -13.31 11.42 9.67
CA PHE A 208 -13.84 10.11 9.28
C PHE A 208 -14.87 9.59 10.28
N ASP A 209 -16.05 9.18 9.78
CA ASP A 209 -17.02 8.42 10.57
C ASP A 209 -16.52 7.00 10.89
N LYS A 210 -15.71 6.45 9.99
CA LYS A 210 -15.05 5.15 10.10
C LYS A 210 -13.55 5.33 10.20
N VAL A 211 -12.98 4.97 11.33
CA VAL A 211 -11.54 5.13 11.62
C VAL A 211 -10.89 3.77 11.78
N VAL A 212 -9.71 3.58 11.19
CA VAL A 212 -8.87 2.40 11.38
C VAL A 212 -7.45 2.85 11.67
N VAL A 213 -6.84 2.34 12.76
CA VAL A 213 -5.43 2.57 13.10
C VAL A 213 -4.75 1.21 13.28
N LYS A 214 -3.76 0.92 12.46
CA LYS A 214 -2.92 -0.29 12.58
C LYS A 214 -1.98 -0.13 13.78
N VAL A 215 -1.97 -1.09 14.71
CA VAL A 215 -1.11 -1.09 15.90
C VAL A 215 -0.11 -2.25 15.85
N ASP A 216 0.61 -2.33 14.76
CA ASP A 216 1.69 -3.28 14.49
C ASP A 216 1.27 -4.74 14.77
N LYS A 217 2.07 -5.45 15.56
CA LYS A 217 1.85 -6.85 15.92
C LYS A 217 0.60 -7.10 16.78
N ASP A 218 0.02 -6.07 17.37
CA ASP A 218 -1.12 -6.22 18.27
C ASP A 218 -2.45 -6.29 17.50
N GLY A 219 -2.50 -5.74 16.28
CA GLY A 219 -3.70 -5.75 15.41
C GLY A 219 -4.16 -4.36 14.99
N CYS A 220 -5.46 -4.06 15.08
CA CYS A 220 -6.04 -2.79 14.64
C CYS A 220 -7.09 -2.27 15.60
N ILE A 221 -7.06 -0.97 15.84
CA ILE A 221 -8.17 -0.20 16.42
C ILE A 221 -9.12 0.19 15.29
N GLY A 222 -10.42 0.03 15.52
CA GLY A 222 -11.46 0.55 14.64
C GLY A 222 -12.50 1.35 15.42
N ILE A 223 -13.09 2.34 14.73
CA ILE A 223 -14.26 3.09 15.20
C ILE A 223 -15.26 3.14 14.04
N ASP A 224 -16.51 2.73 14.24
CA ASP A 224 -17.60 2.83 13.28
C ASP A 224 -18.75 3.62 13.94
N GLY A 225 -18.92 4.88 13.53
CA GLY A 225 -19.77 5.80 14.25
C GLY A 225 -19.32 5.98 15.70
N ASP A 226 -20.08 5.50 16.66
CA ASP A 226 -19.75 5.56 18.09
C ASP A 226 -19.21 4.21 18.64
N GLU A 227 -19.18 3.17 17.84
CA GLU A 227 -18.69 1.87 18.25
C GLU A 227 -17.17 1.81 18.14
N TYR A 228 -16.50 1.65 19.28
CA TYR A 228 -15.06 1.32 19.34
C TYR A 228 -14.89 -0.20 19.37
N PHE A 229 -13.96 -0.70 18.56
CA PHE A 229 -13.57 -2.12 18.56
C PHE A 229 -12.07 -2.30 18.36
N PHE A 230 -11.59 -3.50 18.66
CA PHE A 230 -10.22 -3.91 18.45
C PHE A 230 -10.18 -5.30 17.82
N VAL A 231 -9.53 -5.43 16.68
CA VAL A 231 -9.31 -6.71 16.00
C VAL A 231 -7.86 -7.12 16.19
N LYS A 232 -7.62 -8.22 16.92
CA LYS A 232 -6.27 -8.73 17.15
C LYS A 232 -5.61 -9.19 15.86
N SER A 233 -4.27 -9.12 15.83
CA SER A 233 -3.46 -9.79 14.81
C SER A 233 -3.60 -11.31 14.91
N ILE A 234 -3.13 -12.02 13.87
CA ILE A 234 -3.23 -13.47 13.77
C ILE A 234 -1.90 -14.10 14.18
N ASP A 235 -1.89 -14.78 15.32
CA ASP A 235 -0.69 -15.31 15.96
C ASP A 235 0.07 -16.37 15.13
N GLU A 236 -0.60 -17.05 14.18
CA GLU A 236 0.05 -18.07 13.34
C GLU A 236 0.99 -17.49 12.27
N PHE A 237 0.91 -16.20 11.99
CA PHE A 237 1.78 -15.53 11.03
C PHE A 237 3.04 -15.01 11.70
N HIS A 238 4.14 -15.77 11.57
CA HIS A 238 5.42 -15.41 12.18
C HIS A 238 6.16 -14.39 11.31
N ASN A 239 6.60 -13.31 11.91
CA ASN A 239 7.29 -12.23 11.22
C ASN A 239 8.72 -12.65 10.81
N VAL A 240 8.96 -12.63 9.49
CA VAL A 240 10.27 -12.78 8.83
C VAL A 240 10.76 -11.43 8.33
N ASP A 241 9.88 -10.67 7.63
CA ASP A 241 10.16 -9.33 7.10
C ASP A 241 8.87 -8.52 7.04
N SER A 242 8.85 -7.33 7.65
CA SER A 242 7.67 -6.46 7.69
C SER A 242 7.49 -5.58 6.46
N THR A 243 8.34 -5.72 5.43
CA THR A 243 8.24 -4.95 4.18
C THR A 243 6.92 -5.27 3.47
N GLY A 244 6.16 -4.24 3.10
CA GLY A 244 4.89 -4.38 2.38
C GLY A 244 3.71 -4.86 3.23
N ALA A 245 3.87 -5.07 4.54
CA ALA A 245 2.76 -5.47 5.41
C ALA A 245 1.60 -4.45 5.42
N GLY A 246 1.93 -3.15 5.39
CA GLY A 246 0.95 -2.07 5.29
C GLY A 246 0.20 -2.09 3.97
N ASP A 247 0.92 -2.29 2.85
CA ASP A 247 0.35 -2.38 1.50
C ASP A 247 -0.58 -3.60 1.38
N ALA A 248 -0.15 -4.74 1.91
CA ALA A 248 -0.96 -5.95 1.93
C ALA A 248 -2.18 -5.79 2.84
N PHE A 249 -2.03 -5.16 4.04
CA PHE A 249 -3.17 -4.83 4.89
C PHE A 249 -4.19 -3.97 4.13
N LEU A 250 -3.71 -2.92 3.46
CA LEU A 250 -4.57 -2.02 2.69
C LEU A 250 -5.32 -2.77 1.58
N ALA A 251 -4.66 -3.71 0.89
CA ALA A 251 -5.30 -4.56 -0.11
C ALA A 251 -6.44 -5.41 0.48
N GLY A 252 -6.22 -6.10 1.60
CA GLY A 252 -7.26 -6.88 2.28
C GLY A 252 -8.40 -6.01 2.81
N PHE A 253 -8.07 -4.85 3.36
CA PHE A 253 -9.06 -3.86 3.80
C PHE A 253 -9.93 -3.37 2.63
N MET A 254 -9.31 -2.97 1.52
CA MET A 254 -10.03 -2.53 0.31
C MET A 254 -10.84 -3.66 -0.33
N TYR A 255 -10.37 -4.91 -0.28
CA TYR A 255 -11.16 -6.08 -0.68
C TYR A 255 -12.48 -6.16 0.11
N GLY A 256 -12.42 -5.96 1.43
CA GLY A 256 -13.62 -5.94 2.27
C GLY A 256 -14.58 -4.82 1.88
N ILE A 257 -14.09 -3.60 1.72
CA ILE A 257 -14.91 -2.45 1.28
C ILE A 257 -15.49 -2.68 -0.13
N PHE A 258 -14.70 -3.23 -1.05
CA PHE A 258 -15.13 -3.53 -2.42
C PHE A 258 -16.30 -4.53 -2.47
N HIS A 259 -16.35 -5.48 -1.56
CA HIS A 259 -17.41 -6.49 -1.45
C HIS A 259 -18.49 -6.13 -0.41
N ASP A 260 -18.55 -4.87 0.04
CA ASP A 260 -19.57 -4.33 0.96
C ASP A 260 -19.63 -5.06 2.32
N TYR A 261 -18.49 -5.61 2.78
CA TYR A 261 -18.34 -6.15 4.13
C TYR A 261 -18.34 -5.04 5.19
N SER A 262 -18.68 -5.39 6.43
CA SER A 262 -18.58 -4.47 7.57
C SER A 262 -17.15 -3.97 7.79
N LEU A 263 -17.01 -2.84 8.50
CA LEU A 263 -15.69 -2.29 8.83
C LEU A 263 -14.84 -3.31 9.62
N LYS A 264 -15.44 -4.04 10.57
CA LYS A 264 -14.76 -5.10 11.35
C LYS A 264 -14.23 -6.22 10.46
N GLU A 265 -15.04 -6.70 9.51
CA GLU A 265 -14.62 -7.73 8.55
C GLU A 265 -13.53 -7.22 7.62
N SER A 266 -13.65 -5.97 7.15
CA SER A 266 -12.62 -5.34 6.30
C SER A 266 -11.28 -5.22 7.04
N VAL A 267 -11.30 -4.87 8.31
CA VAL A 267 -10.10 -4.87 9.17
C VAL A 267 -9.54 -6.28 9.37
N LEU A 268 -10.40 -7.30 9.55
CA LEU A 268 -9.95 -8.69 9.65
C LEU A 268 -9.27 -9.16 8.35
N PHE A 269 -9.84 -8.84 7.18
CA PHE A 269 -9.18 -9.12 5.90
C PHE A 269 -7.81 -8.44 5.80
N GLY A 270 -7.69 -7.18 6.22
CA GLY A 270 -6.42 -6.48 6.31
C GLY A 270 -5.41 -7.18 7.24
N ASN A 271 -5.85 -7.62 8.44
CA ASN A 271 -4.99 -8.36 9.37
C ASN A 271 -4.52 -9.72 8.79
N ILE A 272 -5.36 -10.40 7.99
CA ILE A 272 -4.98 -11.65 7.31
C ILE A 272 -3.92 -11.38 6.24
N THR A 273 -4.18 -10.44 5.34
CA THR A 273 -3.26 -10.14 4.22
C THR A 273 -1.95 -9.52 4.70
N GLY A 274 -2.00 -8.56 5.62
CA GLY A 274 -0.81 -7.96 6.24
C GLY A 274 -0.01 -8.96 7.07
N GLY A 275 -0.70 -9.80 7.85
CA GLY A 275 -0.08 -10.88 8.62
C GLY A 275 0.59 -11.93 7.73
N LYS A 276 -0.02 -12.27 6.59
CA LYS A 276 0.60 -13.19 5.62
C LYS A 276 1.81 -12.57 4.93
N ALA A 277 1.77 -11.28 4.61
CA ALA A 277 2.88 -10.58 3.97
C ALA A 277 4.17 -10.69 4.78
N VAL A 278 4.11 -10.57 6.11
CA VAL A 278 5.31 -10.62 6.96
C VAL A 278 5.97 -12.00 7.05
N THR A 279 5.38 -13.06 6.52
CA THR A 279 5.93 -14.43 6.59
C THR A 279 7.02 -14.72 5.56
N ALA A 280 7.35 -13.80 4.67
CA ALA A 280 8.36 -13.96 3.62
C ALA A 280 9.15 -12.65 3.40
N VAL A 281 10.32 -12.74 2.76
CA VAL A 281 11.17 -11.58 2.47
C VAL A 281 10.67 -10.82 1.25
N GLY A 282 10.54 -9.49 1.37
CA GLY A 282 10.10 -8.58 0.31
C GLY A 282 8.59 -8.33 0.30
N ALA A 283 8.18 -7.23 -0.35
CA ALA A 283 6.82 -6.68 -0.24
C ALA A 283 5.71 -7.58 -0.81
N LEU A 284 6.03 -8.52 -1.69
CA LEU A 284 5.06 -9.29 -2.48
C LEU A 284 5.23 -10.81 -2.39
N SER A 285 6.19 -11.29 -1.58
CA SER A 285 6.48 -12.73 -1.49
C SER A 285 5.48 -13.50 -0.62
N GLY A 286 5.04 -12.89 0.49
CA GLY A 286 3.98 -13.42 1.34
C GLY A 286 2.61 -12.86 0.91
N TYR A 287 1.71 -13.71 0.44
CA TYR A 287 0.37 -13.29 0.04
C TYR A 287 -0.65 -14.43 0.23
N VAL A 288 -1.91 -14.11 0.09
CA VAL A 288 -3.02 -15.06 0.04
C VAL A 288 -3.79 -14.90 -1.27
N THR A 289 -4.37 -15.98 -1.75
CA THR A 289 -5.41 -15.97 -2.79
C THR A 289 -6.76 -15.64 -2.15
N GLU A 290 -7.76 -15.26 -2.96
CA GLU A 290 -9.12 -15.02 -2.46
C GLU A 290 -9.68 -16.22 -1.69
N LYS A 291 -9.49 -17.43 -2.19
CA LYS A 291 -9.92 -18.67 -1.52
C LYS A 291 -9.30 -18.79 -0.14
N GLU A 292 -7.99 -18.61 -0.02
CA GLU A 292 -7.29 -18.68 1.26
C GLU A 292 -7.73 -17.54 2.21
N LEU A 293 -7.96 -16.32 1.67
CA LEU A 293 -8.46 -15.19 2.45
C LEU A 293 -9.82 -15.52 3.10
N LEU A 294 -10.74 -16.10 2.35
CA LEU A 294 -12.06 -16.49 2.84
C LEU A 294 -11.98 -17.67 3.83
N GLU A 295 -11.08 -18.62 3.62
CA GLU A 295 -10.80 -19.70 4.56
C GLU A 295 -10.28 -19.16 5.91
N TYR A 296 -9.30 -18.24 5.86
CA TYR A 296 -8.79 -17.54 7.06
C TYR A 296 -9.87 -16.69 7.74
N LYS A 297 -10.67 -15.94 6.98
CA LYS A 297 -11.79 -15.15 7.52
C LYS A 297 -12.74 -16.04 8.31
N ASN A 298 -13.12 -17.20 7.78
CA ASN A 298 -13.98 -18.15 8.47
C ASN A 298 -13.32 -18.71 9.75
N LYS A 299 -12.03 -19.05 9.68
CA LYS A 299 -11.25 -19.57 10.82
C LYS A 299 -11.14 -18.56 11.96
N TYR A 300 -11.00 -17.27 11.64
CA TYR A 300 -10.77 -16.19 12.61
C TYR A 300 -11.96 -15.26 12.81
N ASN A 301 -13.15 -15.66 12.38
CA ASN A 301 -14.37 -14.86 12.53
C ASN A 301 -14.70 -14.52 13.99
N ASN A 302 -14.17 -15.27 14.95
CA ASN A 302 -14.33 -15.00 16.38
C ASN A 302 -13.47 -13.82 16.90
N LEU A 303 -12.63 -13.23 16.07
CA LEU A 303 -11.84 -12.03 16.41
C LEU A 303 -12.61 -10.71 16.19
N ILE A 304 -13.79 -10.77 15.56
CA ILE A 304 -14.63 -9.60 15.23
C ILE A 304 -16.00 -9.66 15.90
#